data_451b37658e03359904047ed9f5fd385f
#
_entry.id   451b37658e03359904047ed9f5fd385f
#
_cell.length_a   1.000
_cell.length_b   1.000
_cell.length_c   1.000
_cell.angle_alpha   90.00
_cell.angle_beta   90.00
_cell.angle_gamma   90.00
#
_symmetry.space_group_name_H-M   'P 1'
#
loop_
_entity.id
_entity.type
_entity.pdbx_description
1 polymer ?
#
loop_
_entity_poly.entity_id
_entity_poly.type
_entity_poly.pdbx_seq_one_letter_code
_entity_poly.pdbx_strand_id
1 'polypeptide(L)'
;MTRLLAVRWLEHNCHYQYMDELLQYIRFGLMDVDTLHTVALSHPLVQASETATALVNEALEYHQSIYAQPVWQTCRTKPRFQSDTLYIIGGKKREVCKVKELRYFNPVDQENALIAAIANWSELAPMPVGRSHHCVAVMGDFLFVAGGEVEHTSGRTCAVRTACRYDPRSNSWAEIAPMKNCREHFVLGAMEEYLYAVGGRNELRQVLPTVERYCPKKNKWTFVQSFDRSLSCHAGYVADGLLWISVLSELMNEVKTKNKEADRGSGPNIYWLYTKETLETT
;
A
#
# COMPACT_ATOMS: atom_id res chain seq x y z
N MET A 1 -6.52 -6.62 25.76
CA MET A 1 -6.50 -7.52 26.93
C MET A 1 -5.18 -8.27 27.12
N THR A 2 -4.54 -8.76 26.06
CA THR A 2 -3.26 -9.54 26.11
C THR A 2 -2.04 -8.72 26.56
N ARG A 3 -2.10 -7.38 26.47
CA ARG A 3 -0.97 -6.46 26.75
C ARG A 3 -0.59 -6.36 28.23
N LEU A 4 -1.54 -6.60 29.12
CA LEU A 4 -1.34 -6.61 30.58
C LEU A 4 -0.89 -7.98 31.12
N LEU A 5 -0.98 -9.05 30.34
CA LEU A 5 -0.64 -10.39 30.80
C LEU A 5 0.86 -10.58 31.06
N ALA A 6 1.71 -10.03 30.20
CA ALA A 6 3.15 -10.10 30.38
C ALA A 6 3.60 -9.35 31.65
N VAL A 7 3.06 -8.17 31.87
CA VAL A 7 3.34 -7.37 33.08
C VAL A 7 2.82 -8.08 34.33
N ARG A 8 1.58 -8.58 34.29
CA ARG A 8 1.01 -9.33 35.41
C ARG A 8 1.80 -10.60 35.73
N TRP A 9 2.36 -11.27 34.70
CA TRP A 9 3.20 -12.44 34.93
C TRP A 9 4.54 -12.06 35.58
N LEU A 10 5.15 -10.93 35.21
CA LEU A 10 6.36 -10.41 35.83
C LEU A 10 6.13 -10.01 37.30
N GLU A 11 5.00 -9.41 37.60
CA GLU A 11 4.62 -9.04 38.96
C GLU A 11 4.21 -10.24 39.84
N HIS A 12 3.65 -11.28 39.19
CA HIS A 12 3.28 -12.50 39.86
C HIS A 12 4.54 -13.32 40.22
N ASN A 13 4.73 -13.60 41.48
CA ASN A 13 5.90 -14.33 42.01
C ASN A 13 7.27 -13.63 41.74
N CYS A 14 7.29 -12.31 41.51
CA CYS A 14 8.54 -11.54 41.35
C CYS A 14 9.47 -12.06 40.27
N HIS A 15 8.92 -12.37 39.07
CA HIS A 15 9.71 -12.84 37.92
C HIS A 15 10.54 -11.75 37.23
N TYR A 16 10.92 -10.69 37.93
CA TYR A 16 11.63 -9.52 37.40
C TYR A 16 12.95 -9.84 36.71
N GLN A 17 13.60 -10.95 37.08
CA GLN A 17 14.84 -11.40 36.42
C GLN A 17 14.67 -11.71 34.92
N TYR A 18 13.45 -11.96 34.45
CA TYR A 18 13.13 -12.24 33.06
C TYR A 18 12.57 -11.00 32.32
N MET A 19 12.60 -9.83 32.97
CA MET A 19 11.94 -8.63 32.47
C MET A 19 12.44 -8.22 31.08
N ASP A 20 13.74 -8.07 30.91
CA ASP A 20 14.34 -7.62 29.64
C ASP A 20 14.13 -8.67 28.54
N GLU A 21 14.23 -9.96 28.89
CA GLU A 21 14.00 -11.05 27.95
C GLU A 21 12.53 -11.08 27.49
N LEU A 22 11.56 -10.91 28.39
CA LEU A 22 10.15 -10.94 28.05
C LEU A 22 9.71 -9.70 27.27
N LEU A 23 10.14 -8.51 27.70
CA LEU A 23 9.69 -7.23 27.12
C LEU A 23 10.16 -7.06 25.68
N GLN A 24 11.30 -7.63 25.28
CA GLN A 24 11.77 -7.59 23.88
C GLN A 24 10.82 -8.33 22.90
N TYR A 25 9.98 -9.26 23.37
CA TYR A 25 8.97 -9.95 22.55
C TYR A 25 7.66 -9.17 22.42
N ILE A 26 7.51 -8.08 23.18
CA ILE A 26 6.33 -7.21 23.07
C ILE A 26 6.49 -6.34 21.84
N ARG A 27 5.45 -6.34 21.00
CA ARG A 27 5.40 -5.55 19.78
C ARG A 27 4.82 -4.16 20.08
N PHE A 28 5.61 -3.31 20.72
CA PHE A 28 5.23 -1.95 21.06
C PHE A 28 4.79 -1.14 19.83
N GLY A 29 5.43 -1.32 18.69
CA GLY A 29 5.06 -0.65 17.44
C GLY A 29 3.66 -0.99 16.89
N LEU A 30 2.97 -1.99 17.44
CA LEU A 30 1.57 -2.29 17.14
C LEU A 30 0.57 -1.70 18.17
N MET A 31 1.06 -1.03 19.21
CA MET A 31 0.22 -0.32 20.16
C MET A 31 -0.10 1.07 19.61
N ASP A 32 -1.25 1.61 19.99
CA ASP A 32 -1.57 3.01 19.71
C ASP A 32 -0.71 3.96 20.55
N VAL A 33 -0.53 5.18 20.06
CA VAL A 33 0.34 6.20 20.67
C VAL A 33 -0.10 6.55 22.10
N ASP A 34 -1.40 6.64 22.34
CA ASP A 34 -1.94 6.95 23.67
C ASP A 34 -1.60 5.85 24.67
N THR A 35 -1.72 4.58 24.27
CA THR A 35 -1.30 3.43 25.08
C THR A 35 0.20 3.45 25.34
N LEU A 36 1.03 3.80 24.35
CA LEU A 36 2.49 3.91 24.55
C LEU A 36 2.83 4.98 25.58
N HIS A 37 2.21 6.15 25.54
CA HIS A 37 2.48 7.22 26.49
C HIS A 37 1.89 6.95 27.88
N THR A 38 0.64 6.51 27.96
CA THR A 38 -0.08 6.43 29.23
C THR A 38 0.19 5.14 29.98
N VAL A 39 0.42 4.04 29.30
CA VAL A 39 0.60 2.72 29.91
C VAL A 39 2.06 2.27 29.86
N ALA A 40 2.69 2.31 28.66
CA ALA A 40 4.03 1.76 28.53
C ALA A 40 5.08 2.65 29.19
N LEU A 41 5.19 3.92 28.83
CA LEU A 41 6.20 4.81 29.40
C LEU A 41 6.00 5.13 30.89
N SER A 42 4.75 5.13 31.37
CA SER A 42 4.47 5.41 32.78
C SER A 42 4.60 4.20 33.69
N HIS A 43 4.75 2.99 33.11
CA HIS A 43 4.79 1.77 33.90
C HIS A 43 6.14 1.62 34.61
N PRO A 44 6.17 1.37 35.96
CA PRO A 44 7.40 1.28 36.74
C PRO A 44 8.39 0.24 36.21
N LEU A 45 7.93 -0.92 35.74
CA LEU A 45 8.79 -1.95 35.16
C LEU A 45 9.46 -1.50 33.85
N VAL A 46 8.76 -0.72 33.02
CA VAL A 46 9.33 -0.18 31.79
C VAL A 46 10.38 0.88 32.11
N GLN A 47 10.08 1.75 33.09
CA GLN A 47 11.02 2.78 33.54
C GLN A 47 12.27 2.22 34.21
N ALA A 48 12.17 1.04 34.84
CA ALA A 48 13.29 0.34 35.47
C ALA A 48 14.19 -0.40 34.47
N SER A 49 13.78 -0.55 33.21
CA SER A 49 14.54 -1.23 32.16
C SER A 49 14.92 -0.27 31.04
N GLU A 50 16.21 -0.08 30.82
CA GLU A 50 16.74 0.70 29.69
C GLU A 50 16.32 0.06 28.37
N THR A 51 16.33 -1.27 28.27
CA THR A 51 15.91 -2.03 27.08
C THR A 51 14.44 -1.76 26.76
N ALA A 52 13.55 -1.86 27.76
CA ALA A 52 12.11 -1.63 27.55
C ALA A 52 11.85 -0.18 27.16
N THR A 53 12.48 0.78 27.80
CA THR A 53 12.37 2.21 27.47
C THR A 53 12.82 2.48 26.05
N ALA A 54 13.94 1.90 25.59
CA ALA A 54 14.43 2.01 24.23
C ALA A 54 13.42 1.44 23.21
N LEU A 55 12.80 0.27 23.49
CA LEU A 55 11.80 -0.34 22.62
C LEU A 55 10.51 0.47 22.52
N VAL A 56 10.09 1.11 23.60
CA VAL A 56 8.92 2.02 23.57
C VAL A 56 9.23 3.28 22.78
N ASN A 57 10.44 3.85 22.94
CA ASN A 57 10.87 5.01 22.14
C ASN A 57 10.98 4.66 20.66
N GLU A 58 11.54 3.49 20.29
CA GLU A 58 11.54 3.00 18.91
C GLU A 58 10.11 2.93 18.34
N ALA A 59 9.16 2.47 19.14
CA ALA A 59 7.75 2.41 18.72
C ALA A 59 7.15 3.81 18.51
N LEU A 60 7.47 4.77 19.36
CA LEU A 60 7.03 6.18 19.21
C LEU A 60 7.62 6.82 17.95
N GLU A 61 8.92 6.64 17.70
CA GLU A 61 9.56 7.10 16.46
C GLU A 61 8.90 6.52 15.22
N TYR A 62 8.58 5.22 15.25
CA TYR A 62 7.84 4.56 14.16
C TYR A 62 6.48 5.21 13.92
N HIS A 63 5.74 5.56 14.99
CA HIS A 63 4.44 6.24 14.87
C HIS A 63 4.56 7.68 14.42
N GLN A 64 5.60 8.42 14.82
CA GLN A 64 5.87 9.78 14.34
C GLN A 64 6.22 9.80 12.85
N SER A 65 6.83 8.75 12.35
CA SER A 65 7.26 8.62 10.96
C SER A 65 6.16 8.09 10.04
N ILE A 66 4.96 8.69 10.11
CA ILE A 66 3.73 8.21 9.46
C ILE A 66 3.96 7.75 8.01
N TYR A 67 4.64 8.53 7.19
CA TYR A 67 4.83 8.21 5.78
C TYR A 67 5.87 7.11 5.54
N ALA A 68 6.89 7.00 6.40
CA ALA A 68 7.96 6.02 6.28
C ALA A 68 7.61 4.64 6.86
N GLN A 69 6.52 4.53 7.63
CA GLN A 69 6.09 3.25 8.24
C GLN A 69 6.12 2.05 7.29
N PRO A 70 5.65 2.16 6.01
CA PRO A 70 5.65 1.01 5.10
C PRO A 70 7.03 0.43 4.81
N VAL A 71 8.08 1.26 4.86
CA VAL A 71 9.47 0.87 4.57
C VAL A 71 10.32 0.72 5.83
N TRP A 72 9.82 1.11 7.00
CA TRP A 72 10.49 0.97 8.29
C TRP A 72 9.93 -0.18 9.14
N GLN A 73 9.36 -1.16 8.49
CA GLN A 73 8.81 -2.31 9.20
C GLN A 73 9.91 -3.25 9.70
N THR A 74 9.81 -3.60 10.98
CA THR A 74 10.65 -4.60 11.65
C THR A 74 9.78 -5.78 12.11
N CYS A 75 10.38 -6.81 12.65
CA CYS A 75 9.62 -7.92 13.29
C CYS A 75 8.75 -7.43 14.46
N ARG A 76 9.05 -6.25 15.05
CA ARG A 76 8.28 -5.65 16.14
C ARG A 76 7.12 -4.77 15.69
N THR A 77 7.09 -4.37 14.42
CA THR A 77 6.02 -3.52 13.84
C THR A 77 5.09 -4.27 12.91
N LYS A 78 5.43 -5.54 12.54
CA LYS A 78 4.57 -6.41 11.72
C LYS A 78 3.63 -7.26 12.57
N PRO A 79 2.40 -7.54 12.16
CA PRO A 79 1.55 -8.56 12.76
C PRO A 79 2.23 -9.94 12.75
N ARG A 80 1.92 -10.80 13.73
CA ARG A 80 2.51 -12.15 13.81
C ARG A 80 1.98 -13.08 12.72
N PHE A 81 0.75 -12.87 12.33
CA PHE A 81 0.08 -13.66 11.31
C PHE A 81 -0.20 -12.75 10.11
N GLN A 82 0.27 -13.18 8.95
CA GLN A 82 -0.14 -12.64 7.68
C GLN A 82 -1.30 -13.49 7.18
N SER A 83 -2.36 -12.86 6.74
CA SER A 83 -3.48 -13.51 6.07
C SER A 83 -3.54 -13.07 4.63
N ASP A 84 -3.83 -13.99 3.72
CA ASP A 84 -4.10 -13.69 2.32
C ASP A 84 -5.48 -13.01 2.23
N THR A 85 -5.50 -11.70 2.44
CA THR A 85 -6.72 -10.90 2.47
C THR A 85 -6.94 -10.23 1.12
N LEU A 86 -8.14 -10.41 0.56
CA LEU A 86 -8.56 -9.70 -0.63
C LEU A 86 -9.24 -8.38 -0.25
N TYR A 87 -8.88 -7.31 -0.94
CA TYR A 87 -9.49 -5.99 -0.78
C TYR A 87 -10.19 -5.53 -2.05
N ILE A 88 -11.39 -4.97 -1.93
CA ILE A 88 -12.08 -4.24 -2.99
C ILE A 88 -12.16 -2.78 -2.59
N ILE A 89 -11.67 -1.90 -3.46
CA ILE A 89 -11.52 -0.49 -3.15
C ILE A 89 -12.16 0.36 -4.23
N GLY A 90 -13.15 1.17 -3.86
CA GLY A 90 -13.77 2.17 -4.73
C GLY A 90 -14.45 1.60 -5.96
N GLY A 91 -14.38 2.32 -7.06
CA GLY A 91 -15.01 1.95 -8.33
C GLY A 91 -16.21 2.82 -8.68
N LYS A 92 -17.10 2.32 -9.56
CA LYS A 92 -18.30 3.00 -10.02
C LYS A 92 -19.52 2.06 -9.93
N LYS A 93 -20.59 2.46 -9.29
CA LYS A 93 -21.89 1.79 -9.35
C LYS A 93 -22.68 2.25 -10.59
N ARG A 94 -23.55 1.37 -11.15
CA ARG A 94 -24.21 1.55 -12.44
C ARG A 94 -24.99 2.86 -12.57
N GLU A 95 -25.56 3.39 -11.53
CA GLU A 95 -26.52 4.51 -11.60
C GLU A 95 -26.08 5.77 -10.85
N VAL A 96 -25.04 5.72 -10.06
CA VAL A 96 -24.65 6.85 -9.19
C VAL A 96 -23.15 6.83 -8.96
N CYS A 97 -22.61 8.00 -8.71
CA CYS A 97 -21.39 8.29 -7.96
C CYS A 97 -20.26 7.24 -7.89
N LYS A 98 -19.07 7.76 -7.89
CA LYS A 98 -17.87 7.01 -7.54
C LYS A 98 -17.92 6.60 -6.07
N VAL A 99 -17.66 5.33 -5.79
CA VAL A 99 -17.78 4.80 -4.44
C VAL A 99 -16.51 4.98 -3.63
N LYS A 100 -16.69 5.13 -2.32
CA LYS A 100 -15.62 5.24 -1.33
C LYS A 100 -15.36 3.91 -0.61
N GLU A 101 -16.18 2.89 -0.89
CA GLU A 101 -16.19 1.64 -0.14
C GLU A 101 -14.82 0.98 -0.16
N LEU A 102 -14.41 0.48 1.01
CA LEU A 102 -13.32 -0.45 1.20
C LEU A 102 -13.90 -1.67 1.88
N ARG A 103 -13.76 -2.82 1.25
CA ARG A 103 -14.22 -4.11 1.78
C ARG A 103 -13.08 -5.10 1.75
N TYR A 104 -13.10 -6.04 2.68
CA TYR A 104 -12.14 -7.13 2.70
C TYR A 104 -12.82 -8.48 2.83
N PHE A 105 -12.14 -9.48 2.33
CA PHE A 105 -12.47 -10.88 2.48
C PHE A 105 -11.21 -11.66 2.89
N ASN A 106 -11.30 -12.43 3.98
CA ASN A 106 -10.23 -13.31 4.41
C ASN A 106 -10.61 -14.76 4.10
N PRO A 107 -9.96 -15.43 3.14
CA PRO A 107 -10.29 -16.80 2.76
C PRO A 107 -9.97 -17.84 3.84
N VAL A 108 -9.08 -17.53 4.79
CA VAL A 108 -8.66 -18.47 5.85
C VAL A 108 -9.75 -18.70 6.90
N ASP A 109 -10.64 -17.74 7.08
CA ASP A 109 -11.69 -17.78 8.11
C ASP A 109 -12.88 -18.68 7.73
N GLN A 110 -12.85 -19.38 6.58
CA GLN A 110 -14.02 -20.10 6.09
C GLN A 110 -13.68 -21.40 5.35
N GLU A 111 -14.28 -22.51 5.81
CA GLU A 111 -14.10 -23.85 5.23
C GLU A 111 -14.59 -24.00 3.77
N ASN A 112 -15.37 -23.03 3.24
CA ASN A 112 -15.90 -23.04 1.87
C ASN A 112 -15.71 -21.66 1.21
N ALA A 113 -14.48 -21.34 0.83
CA ALA A 113 -14.06 -20.05 0.31
C ALA A 113 -14.90 -19.53 -0.89
N LEU A 114 -15.41 -20.39 -1.76
CA LEU A 114 -16.12 -19.97 -2.96
C LEU A 114 -17.55 -19.48 -2.68
N ILE A 115 -18.27 -20.12 -1.75
CA ILE A 115 -19.64 -19.72 -1.37
C ILE A 115 -19.59 -18.54 -0.40
N ALA A 116 -18.59 -18.50 0.46
CA ALA A 116 -18.36 -17.43 1.41
C ALA A 116 -17.93 -16.10 0.75
N ALA A 117 -17.19 -16.16 -0.35
CA ALA A 117 -16.79 -14.98 -1.12
C ALA A 117 -17.98 -14.16 -1.65
N ILE A 118 -19.16 -14.79 -1.82
CA ILE A 118 -20.38 -14.11 -2.28
C ILE A 118 -21.09 -13.40 -1.11
N ALA A 119 -20.95 -13.89 0.11
CA ALA A 119 -21.80 -13.51 1.25
C ALA A 119 -21.12 -12.68 2.35
N ASN A 120 -19.80 -12.78 2.53
CA ASN A 120 -19.14 -12.31 3.77
C ASN A 120 -18.01 -11.28 3.57
N TRP A 121 -18.26 -10.25 2.76
CA TRP A 121 -17.38 -9.09 2.70
C TRP A 121 -17.64 -8.16 3.89
N SER A 122 -16.59 -7.90 4.66
CA SER A 122 -16.65 -6.95 5.77
C SER A 122 -16.28 -5.54 5.29
N GLU A 123 -16.97 -4.55 5.82
CA GLU A 123 -16.70 -3.14 5.52
C GLU A 123 -15.62 -2.58 6.44
N LEU A 124 -14.78 -1.75 5.88
CA LEU A 124 -13.71 -1.02 6.56
C LEU A 124 -13.93 0.49 6.39
N ALA A 125 -13.08 1.30 7.02
CA ALA A 125 -13.16 2.74 6.90
C ALA A 125 -13.15 3.15 5.41
N PRO A 126 -14.14 3.91 4.94
CA PRO A 126 -14.24 4.30 3.54
C PRO A 126 -13.13 5.28 3.15
N MET A 127 -12.75 5.29 1.88
CA MET A 127 -11.81 6.29 1.34
C MET A 127 -12.30 7.72 1.60
N PRO A 128 -11.41 8.69 1.79
CA PRO A 128 -11.79 10.10 1.93
C PRO A 128 -12.63 10.61 0.75
N VAL A 129 -12.25 10.23 -0.47
CA VAL A 129 -12.93 10.63 -1.71
C VAL A 129 -13.22 9.42 -2.58
N GLY A 130 -14.48 9.32 -3.05
CA GLY A 130 -14.89 8.28 -4.01
C GLY A 130 -14.20 8.46 -5.36
N ARG A 131 -13.67 7.36 -5.90
CA ARG A 131 -12.91 7.39 -7.16
C ARG A 131 -13.05 6.12 -7.96
N SER A 132 -12.86 6.23 -9.26
CA SER A 132 -12.77 5.09 -10.19
C SER A 132 -11.52 5.23 -11.07
N HIS A 133 -11.13 4.18 -11.80
CA HIS A 133 -9.94 4.17 -12.66
C HIS A 133 -8.63 4.58 -11.93
N HIS A 134 -8.65 4.48 -10.60
CA HIS A 134 -7.47 4.63 -9.75
C HIS A 134 -6.66 3.34 -9.72
N CYS A 135 -5.44 3.43 -9.25
CA CYS A 135 -4.60 2.26 -9.03
C CYS A 135 -4.34 2.04 -7.56
N VAL A 136 -4.11 0.77 -7.23
CA VAL A 136 -3.82 0.31 -5.88
C VAL A 136 -2.50 -0.45 -5.89
N ALA A 137 -1.70 -0.26 -4.86
CA ALA A 137 -0.50 -1.06 -4.61
C ALA A 137 -0.39 -1.36 -3.11
N VAL A 138 0.27 -2.47 -2.78
CA VAL A 138 0.57 -2.85 -1.40
C VAL A 138 2.06 -2.66 -1.17
N MET A 139 2.42 -1.99 -0.09
CA MET A 139 3.80 -1.86 0.37
C MET A 139 3.81 -1.97 1.89
N GLY A 140 4.57 -2.93 2.42
CA GLY A 140 4.74 -3.09 3.86
C GLY A 140 3.41 -3.15 4.63
N ASP A 141 2.48 -4.00 4.21
CA ASP A 141 1.14 -4.20 4.81
C ASP A 141 0.20 -2.98 4.75
N PHE A 142 0.57 -1.93 4.02
CA PHE A 142 -0.28 -0.77 3.77
C PHE A 142 -0.84 -0.82 2.34
N LEU A 143 -2.10 -0.39 2.17
CA LEU A 143 -2.70 -0.21 0.85
C LEU A 143 -2.49 1.24 0.41
N PHE A 144 -2.01 1.43 -0.79
CA PHE A 144 -1.86 2.75 -1.41
C PHE A 144 -2.85 2.89 -2.55
N VAL A 145 -3.55 4.01 -2.58
CA VAL A 145 -4.49 4.37 -3.65
C VAL A 145 -4.03 5.68 -4.25
N ALA A 146 -3.85 5.73 -5.55
CA ALA A 146 -3.39 6.93 -6.23
C ALA A 146 -4.22 7.22 -7.48
N GLY A 147 -4.39 8.49 -7.78
CA GLY A 147 -5.02 8.99 -9.01
C GLY A 147 -6.48 8.56 -9.18
N GLY A 148 -6.82 8.25 -10.42
CA GLY A 148 -8.18 7.93 -10.84
C GLY A 148 -9.00 9.17 -11.18
N GLU A 149 -10.27 8.95 -11.42
CA GLU A 149 -11.27 9.99 -11.61
C GLU A 149 -12.09 10.21 -10.36
N VAL A 150 -12.34 11.47 -10.05
CA VAL A 150 -13.32 11.90 -9.03
C VAL A 150 -14.44 12.69 -9.69
N GLU A 151 -15.59 12.71 -9.03
CA GLU A 151 -16.74 13.50 -9.47
C GLU A 151 -16.75 14.83 -8.70
N HIS A 152 -16.83 15.92 -9.44
CA HIS A 152 -17.02 17.25 -8.88
C HIS A 152 -18.49 17.54 -8.59
N THR A 153 -18.74 18.53 -7.76
CA THR A 153 -20.10 19.04 -7.44
C THR A 153 -20.90 19.44 -8.68
N SER A 154 -20.24 19.72 -9.79
CA SER A 154 -20.85 20.00 -11.09
C SER A 154 -21.29 18.75 -11.87
N GLY A 155 -21.11 17.54 -11.32
CA GLY A 155 -21.37 16.27 -12.02
C GLY A 155 -20.32 15.90 -13.08
N ARG A 156 -19.28 16.71 -13.26
CA ARG A 156 -18.17 16.40 -14.18
C ARG A 156 -17.14 15.52 -13.46
N THR A 157 -16.60 14.55 -14.19
CA THR A 157 -15.49 13.75 -13.72
C THR A 157 -14.18 14.24 -14.29
N CYS A 158 -13.13 14.26 -13.49
CA CYS A 158 -11.78 14.55 -13.95
C CYS A 158 -10.75 13.65 -13.29
N ALA A 159 -9.65 13.43 -13.99
CA ALA A 159 -8.49 12.76 -13.45
C ALA A 159 -7.86 13.60 -12.34
N VAL A 160 -7.41 12.95 -11.28
CA VAL A 160 -6.77 13.60 -10.13
C VAL A 160 -5.36 13.09 -9.89
N ARG A 161 -4.58 13.86 -9.14
CA ARG A 161 -3.23 13.51 -8.71
C ARG A 161 -3.15 13.13 -7.24
N THR A 162 -4.26 13.20 -6.50
CA THR A 162 -4.30 12.89 -5.07
C THR A 162 -4.02 11.43 -4.82
N ALA A 163 -3.35 11.15 -3.72
CA ALA A 163 -3.03 9.81 -3.27
C ALA A 163 -3.22 9.69 -1.76
N CYS A 164 -3.56 8.50 -1.31
CA CYS A 164 -3.74 8.19 0.10
C CYS A 164 -3.25 6.77 0.39
N ARG A 165 -2.99 6.50 1.66
CA ARG A 165 -2.69 5.17 2.15
C ARG A 165 -3.70 4.75 3.21
N TYR A 166 -3.97 3.47 3.27
CA TYR A 166 -4.77 2.84 4.30
C TYR A 166 -3.89 1.99 5.20
N ASP A 167 -4.06 2.15 6.51
CA ASP A 167 -3.44 1.32 7.54
C ASP A 167 -4.46 0.32 8.07
N PRO A 168 -4.34 -0.99 7.77
CA PRO A 168 -5.28 -2.00 8.27
C PRO A 168 -5.28 -2.17 9.80
N ARG A 169 -4.18 -1.79 10.46
CA ARG A 169 -4.01 -1.95 11.92
C ARG A 169 -4.88 -0.97 12.70
N SER A 170 -4.99 0.25 12.19
CA SER A 170 -5.81 1.33 12.79
C SER A 170 -7.13 1.54 12.08
N ASN A 171 -7.40 0.79 10.97
CA ASN A 171 -8.56 0.98 10.10
C ASN A 171 -8.73 2.45 9.70
N SER A 172 -7.66 3.09 9.26
CA SER A 172 -7.66 4.52 8.98
C SER A 172 -6.92 4.87 7.69
N TRP A 173 -7.33 6.00 7.09
CA TRP A 173 -6.73 6.57 5.90
C TRP A 173 -5.86 7.77 6.26
N ALA A 174 -4.73 7.92 5.58
CA ALA A 174 -3.88 9.10 5.62
C ALA A 174 -3.61 9.58 4.20
N GLU A 175 -3.70 10.89 3.98
CA GLU A 175 -3.26 11.48 2.71
C GLU A 175 -1.74 11.46 2.63
N ILE A 176 -1.23 11.20 1.43
CA ILE A 176 0.19 11.31 1.10
C ILE A 176 0.38 12.40 0.06
N ALA A 177 1.63 12.81 -0.19
CA ALA A 177 1.91 13.81 -1.20
C ALA A 177 1.24 13.44 -2.53
N PRO A 178 0.63 14.39 -3.24
CA PRO A 178 0.02 14.14 -4.53
C PRO A 178 1.09 13.92 -5.62
N MET A 179 0.75 13.13 -6.63
CA MET A 179 1.56 12.98 -7.85
C MET A 179 1.79 14.34 -8.53
N LYS A 180 2.73 14.41 -9.44
CA LYS A 180 2.98 15.62 -10.25
C LYS A 180 1.92 15.79 -11.33
N ASN A 181 1.56 14.67 -11.99
CA ASN A 181 0.50 14.64 -12.99
C ASN A 181 -0.78 14.02 -12.42
N CYS A 182 -1.94 14.55 -12.86
CA CYS A 182 -3.19 13.82 -12.74
C CYS A 182 -3.10 12.55 -13.59
N ARG A 183 -3.60 11.41 -13.07
CA ARG A 183 -3.53 10.13 -13.78
C ARG A 183 -4.77 9.28 -13.52
N GLU A 184 -5.36 8.80 -14.62
CA GLU A 184 -6.35 7.74 -14.64
C GLU A 184 -5.88 6.62 -15.57
N HIS A 185 -6.40 5.39 -15.44
CA HIS A 185 -6.02 4.27 -16.31
C HIS A 185 -4.51 4.06 -16.45
N PHE A 186 -3.79 4.15 -15.37
CA PHE A 186 -2.34 4.00 -15.28
C PHE A 186 -1.99 2.71 -14.51
N VAL A 187 -0.72 2.41 -14.31
CA VAL A 187 -0.25 1.34 -13.43
C VAL A 187 0.42 1.94 -12.20
N LEU A 188 0.12 1.38 -11.03
CA LEU A 188 0.81 1.65 -9.78
C LEU A 188 1.47 0.36 -9.30
N GLY A 189 2.79 0.33 -9.21
CA GLY A 189 3.56 -0.80 -8.71
C GLY A 189 4.38 -0.42 -7.49
N ALA A 190 4.43 -1.31 -6.49
CA ALA A 190 5.34 -1.20 -5.35
C ALA A 190 6.56 -2.07 -5.60
N MET A 191 7.73 -1.45 -5.67
CA MET A 191 8.97 -2.12 -5.96
C MET A 191 10.07 -1.58 -5.04
N GLU A 192 10.74 -2.46 -4.32
CA GLU A 192 11.67 -2.09 -3.26
C GLU A 192 10.99 -1.19 -2.21
N GLU A 193 11.54 -0.01 -1.97
CA GLU A 193 11.02 0.98 -1.01
C GLU A 193 10.21 2.10 -1.69
N TYR A 194 9.77 1.94 -2.96
CA TYR A 194 9.14 2.98 -3.75
C TYR A 194 7.83 2.51 -4.41
N LEU A 195 6.93 3.46 -4.66
CA LEU A 195 5.83 3.26 -5.60
C LEU A 195 6.17 3.89 -6.94
N TYR A 196 5.77 3.25 -8.02
CA TYR A 196 5.94 3.75 -9.38
C TYR A 196 4.57 3.91 -10.05
N ALA A 197 4.25 5.13 -10.48
CA ALA A 197 3.06 5.46 -11.26
C ALA A 197 3.45 5.62 -12.72
N VAL A 198 2.92 4.74 -13.58
CA VAL A 198 3.36 4.60 -14.96
C VAL A 198 2.25 4.93 -15.94
N GLY A 199 2.49 5.89 -16.83
CA GLY A 199 1.57 6.23 -17.90
C GLY A 199 0.22 6.77 -17.43
N GLY A 200 -0.85 6.35 -18.10
CA GLY A 200 -2.21 6.79 -17.84
C GLY A 200 -2.64 7.98 -18.69
N ARG A 201 -3.74 8.61 -18.31
CA ARG A 201 -4.28 9.82 -18.95
C ARG A 201 -4.37 10.94 -17.93
N ASN A 202 -4.10 12.16 -18.37
CA ASN A 202 -4.27 13.35 -17.55
C ASN A 202 -5.73 13.88 -17.58
N GLU A 203 -5.97 15.02 -16.94
CA GLU A 203 -7.26 15.69 -16.88
C GLU A 203 -7.77 16.16 -18.26
N LEU A 204 -6.88 16.32 -19.24
CA LEU A 204 -7.21 16.61 -20.63
C LEU A 204 -7.36 15.35 -21.49
N ARG A 205 -7.37 14.16 -20.86
CA ARG A 205 -7.39 12.83 -21.50
C ARG A 205 -6.20 12.55 -22.43
N GLN A 206 -5.14 13.32 -22.31
CA GLN A 206 -3.90 13.08 -23.03
C GLN A 206 -3.16 11.89 -22.39
N VAL A 207 -2.70 10.98 -23.24
CA VAL A 207 -1.95 9.79 -22.79
C VAL A 207 -0.53 10.19 -22.42
N LEU A 208 -0.07 9.75 -21.26
CA LEU A 208 1.19 10.15 -20.67
C LEU A 208 2.30 9.12 -20.92
N PRO A 209 3.50 9.55 -21.35
CA PRO A 209 4.70 8.71 -21.37
C PRO A 209 5.45 8.72 -20.03
N THR A 210 5.03 9.59 -19.11
CA THR A 210 5.80 9.89 -17.90
C THR A 210 5.64 8.82 -16.81
N VAL A 211 6.72 8.61 -16.07
CA VAL A 211 6.78 7.77 -14.88
C VAL A 211 7.12 8.62 -13.68
N GLU A 212 6.38 8.43 -12.59
CA GLU A 212 6.66 9.06 -11.31
C GLU A 212 6.98 8.03 -10.25
N ARG A 213 7.92 8.37 -9.36
CA ARG A 213 8.31 7.55 -8.23
C ARG A 213 8.00 8.26 -6.93
N TYR A 214 7.29 7.59 -6.03
CA TYR A 214 7.02 8.04 -4.67
C TYR A 214 8.04 7.47 -3.70
N CYS A 215 8.61 8.34 -2.88
CA CYS A 215 9.50 7.97 -1.77
C CYS A 215 8.75 8.17 -0.44
N PRO A 216 8.38 7.10 0.29
CA PRO A 216 7.70 7.22 1.57
C PRO A 216 8.52 8.00 2.61
N LYS A 217 9.83 7.75 2.70
CA LYS A 217 10.73 8.43 3.65
C LYS A 217 10.71 9.97 3.49
N LYS A 218 10.49 10.46 2.27
CA LYS A 218 10.46 11.90 1.95
C LYS A 218 9.05 12.44 1.72
N ASN A 219 8.03 11.56 1.73
CA ASN A 219 6.66 11.86 1.32
C ASN A 219 6.62 12.70 0.03
N LYS A 220 7.26 12.24 -1.04
CA LYS A 220 7.44 13.02 -2.25
C LYS A 220 7.42 12.16 -3.51
N TRP A 221 6.72 12.67 -4.54
CA TRP A 221 6.77 12.14 -5.90
C TRP A 221 7.82 12.89 -6.73
N THR A 222 8.56 12.15 -7.54
CA THR A 222 9.55 12.69 -8.48
C THR A 222 9.42 11.99 -9.82
N PHE A 223 9.61 12.73 -10.91
CA PHE A 223 9.73 12.11 -12.22
C PHE A 223 10.99 11.25 -12.28
N VAL A 224 10.86 10.12 -12.96
CA VAL A 224 11.97 9.25 -13.34
C VAL A 224 11.99 9.14 -14.86
N GLN A 225 12.87 8.31 -15.41
CA GLN A 225 12.96 8.14 -16.85
C GLN A 225 11.59 7.77 -17.44
N SER A 226 11.14 8.56 -18.41
CA SER A 226 9.90 8.34 -19.13
C SER A 226 10.07 7.28 -20.23
N PHE A 227 8.95 6.79 -20.73
CA PHE A 227 8.95 5.90 -21.87
C PHE A 227 9.02 6.65 -23.19
N ASP A 228 9.46 5.92 -24.22
CA ASP A 228 9.46 6.42 -25.61
C ASP A 228 8.04 6.54 -26.17
N ARG A 229 7.05 5.92 -25.50
CA ARG A 229 5.65 5.87 -25.93
C ARG A 229 4.71 6.23 -24.79
N SER A 230 3.63 6.89 -25.15
CA SER A 230 2.54 7.17 -24.21
C SER A 230 1.67 5.93 -24.02
N LEU A 231 1.29 5.62 -22.78
CA LEU A 231 0.58 4.40 -22.41
C LEU A 231 -0.62 4.70 -21.53
N SER A 232 -1.74 4.06 -21.84
CA SER A 232 -2.93 4.06 -20.97
C SER A 232 -3.69 2.74 -21.08
N CYS A 233 -4.53 2.44 -20.10
CA CYS A 233 -5.34 1.22 -20.05
C CYS A 233 -4.50 -0.06 -20.14
N HIS A 234 -3.27 -0.02 -19.65
CA HIS A 234 -2.36 -1.14 -19.61
C HIS A 234 -2.41 -1.82 -18.24
N ALA A 235 -2.06 -3.08 -18.18
CA ALA A 235 -1.91 -3.81 -16.92
C ALA A 235 -0.44 -3.83 -16.49
N GLY A 236 -0.19 -3.95 -15.19
CA GLY A 236 1.14 -4.09 -14.65
C GLY A 236 1.17 -5.04 -13.47
N TYR A 237 2.31 -5.71 -13.32
CA TYR A 237 2.55 -6.66 -12.25
C TYR A 237 4.01 -6.57 -11.78
N VAL A 238 4.22 -6.64 -10.47
CA VAL A 238 5.56 -6.64 -9.88
C VAL A 238 5.93 -8.07 -9.51
N ALA A 239 7.03 -8.57 -10.09
CA ALA A 239 7.61 -9.86 -9.79
C ALA A 239 9.14 -9.78 -9.85
N ASP A 240 9.82 -10.50 -8.98
CA ASP A 240 11.28 -10.63 -8.94
C ASP A 240 12.03 -9.28 -8.91
N GLY A 241 11.45 -8.28 -8.20
CA GLY A 241 12.01 -6.92 -8.13
C GLY A 241 11.85 -6.10 -9.41
N LEU A 242 11.01 -6.54 -10.34
CA LEU A 242 10.77 -5.93 -11.64
C LEU A 242 9.31 -5.54 -11.79
N LEU A 243 9.04 -4.41 -12.44
CA LEU A 243 7.71 -4.01 -12.84
C LEU A 243 7.47 -4.39 -14.30
N TRP A 244 6.60 -5.38 -14.51
CA TRP A 244 6.15 -5.84 -15.80
C TRP A 244 4.94 -5.06 -16.26
N ILE A 245 4.96 -4.57 -17.51
CA ILE A 245 3.84 -3.80 -18.07
C ILE A 245 3.40 -4.48 -19.36
N SER A 246 2.12 -4.84 -19.46
CA SER A 246 1.53 -5.34 -20.68
C SER A 246 1.09 -4.18 -21.57
N VAL A 247 1.41 -4.26 -22.86
CA VAL A 247 1.00 -3.30 -23.87
C VAL A 247 0.23 -4.04 -24.95
N LEU A 248 -1.04 -3.70 -25.12
CA LEU A 248 -1.81 -4.12 -26.30
C LEU A 248 -1.33 -3.30 -27.49
N SER A 249 -0.68 -3.95 -28.47
CA SER A 249 -0.33 -3.31 -29.73
C SER A 249 -1.22 -3.88 -30.82
N GLU A 250 -2.03 -3.01 -31.42
CA GLU A 250 -2.83 -3.36 -32.60
C GLU A 250 -2.00 -3.61 -33.87
N LEU A 251 -0.69 -3.35 -33.84
CA LEU A 251 0.20 -3.43 -35.01
C LEU A 251 1.60 -3.90 -34.62
N MET A 252 1.80 -5.18 -34.38
CA MET A 252 3.18 -5.71 -34.38
C MET A 252 3.26 -7.13 -34.96
N ASN A 253 3.83 -7.23 -36.14
CA ASN A 253 4.21 -8.49 -36.81
C ASN A 253 5.50 -9.11 -36.28
N GLU A 254 6.06 -8.67 -35.18
CA GLU A 254 7.26 -9.27 -34.60
C GLU A 254 7.31 -9.10 -33.08
N VAL A 255 7.44 -10.21 -32.38
CA VAL A 255 7.84 -10.25 -30.96
C VAL A 255 9.34 -9.90 -30.91
N LYS A 256 9.67 -8.64 -30.64
CA LYS A 256 11.05 -8.28 -30.30
C LYS A 256 11.16 -8.23 -28.78
N THR A 257 11.59 -9.33 -28.18
CA THR A 257 12.23 -9.32 -26.88
C THR A 257 13.53 -8.50 -27.00
N LYS A 258 13.48 -7.22 -26.77
CA LYS A 258 14.69 -6.47 -26.50
C LYS A 258 15.05 -6.68 -25.03
N ASN A 259 15.86 -7.69 -24.76
CA ASN A 259 16.76 -7.66 -23.64
C ASN A 259 17.71 -6.47 -23.87
N LYS A 260 17.40 -5.30 -23.36
CA LYS A 260 18.44 -4.32 -23.12
C LYS A 260 19.22 -4.85 -21.92
N GLU A 261 20.45 -5.25 -22.17
CA GLU A 261 21.48 -5.38 -21.15
C GLU A 261 21.36 -4.18 -20.22
N ALA A 262 21.26 -4.47 -18.93
CA ALA A 262 21.15 -3.48 -17.89
C ALA A 262 22.36 -2.55 -17.95
N ASP A 263 22.18 -1.40 -18.57
CA ASP A 263 23.05 -0.27 -18.36
C ASP A 263 22.90 0.11 -16.87
N ARG A 264 23.98 -0.01 -16.10
CA ARG A 264 24.04 0.19 -14.65
C ARG A 264 23.93 1.69 -14.29
N GLY A 265 22.89 2.35 -14.77
CA GLY A 265 22.57 3.74 -14.50
C GLY A 265 21.18 3.84 -13.87
N SER A 266 21.11 4.06 -12.59
CA SER A 266 20.10 4.70 -11.70
C SER A 266 18.61 4.83 -12.13
N GLY A 267 18.10 4.05 -13.06
CA GLY A 267 16.69 4.04 -13.49
C GLY A 267 15.91 2.83 -12.93
N PRO A 268 14.58 2.92 -12.80
CA PRO A 268 13.76 1.80 -12.34
C PRO A 268 13.83 0.63 -13.31
N ASN A 269 13.93 -0.59 -12.79
CA ASN A 269 13.91 -1.84 -13.57
C ASN A 269 12.48 -2.13 -14.05
N ILE A 270 12.06 -1.49 -15.15
CA ILE A 270 10.72 -1.65 -15.73
C ILE A 270 10.87 -2.42 -17.05
N TYR A 271 10.12 -3.52 -17.15
CA TYR A 271 10.15 -4.41 -18.31
C TYR A 271 8.80 -4.43 -19.03
N TRP A 272 8.83 -4.69 -20.33
CA TRP A 272 7.65 -4.75 -21.17
C TRP A 272 7.25 -6.20 -21.46
N LEU A 273 5.99 -6.52 -21.24
CA LEU A 273 5.38 -7.73 -21.74
C LEU A 273 4.46 -7.38 -22.92
N TYR A 274 4.81 -7.80 -24.11
CA TYR A 274 3.93 -7.68 -25.27
C TYR A 274 3.03 -8.91 -25.31
N THR A 275 1.73 -8.74 -25.18
CA THR A 275 0.74 -9.80 -25.41
C THR A 275 0.13 -9.60 -26.79
N LYS A 276 0.18 -10.64 -27.62
CA LYS A 276 -0.54 -10.69 -28.89
C LYS A 276 -1.90 -11.36 -28.60
N GLU A 277 -2.98 -10.61 -28.58
CA GLU A 277 -4.32 -11.21 -28.71
C GLU A 277 -4.55 -11.53 -30.19
N THR A 278 -4.58 -12.81 -30.54
CA THR A 278 -5.25 -13.29 -31.75
C THR A 278 -6.73 -13.30 -31.44
N LEU A 279 -7.45 -12.28 -31.86
CA LEU A 279 -8.88 -12.36 -32.04
C LEU A 279 -9.15 -13.35 -33.16
N GLU A 280 -9.39 -14.61 -32.81
CA GLU A 280 -10.07 -15.52 -33.73
C GLU A 280 -11.53 -15.07 -33.81
N THR A 281 -11.84 -14.39 -34.91
CA THR A 281 -13.23 -14.15 -35.32
C THR A 281 -13.84 -15.50 -35.72
N THR A 282 -14.72 -16.01 -34.88
CA THR A 282 -15.77 -16.98 -35.27
C THR A 282 -17.10 -16.27 -35.26
#